data_c64fc3f30b4f4a3056635fb17e9eae61
#
_entry.id   c64fc3f30b4f4a3056635fb17e9eae61
#
_cell.length_a   1.000
_cell.length_b   1.000
_cell.length_c   1.000
_cell.angle_alpha   90.00
_cell.angle_beta   90.00
_cell.angle_gamma   90.00
#
_symmetry.space_group_name_H-M   'P 1'
#
loop_
_entity.id
_entity.type
_entity.pdbx_description
1 polymer ?
#
loop_
_entity_poly.entity_id
_entity_poly.type
_entity_poly.pdbx_seq_one_letter_code
_entity_poly.pdbx_strand_id
1 'polypeptide(L)'
;MPQILKIKPQFCCWKYEERSGRKTKVPYNPVTGKRAKPNQRGTFKDFSSAVAAISKYDGIGFLVGNDICVIDLDDCFDSSGKLKPVAQIVVEAFSGCYMEHSPSGKGLHIFFKATGFNFDKTKYYINNRKLVFNIN
;
A
#
# COMPACT_ATOMS: atom_id res chain seq x y z
N MET A 1 -0.89 -3.38 12.56
CA MET A 1 -1.68 -2.35 11.83
C MET A 1 -2.46 -1.49 12.81
N PRO A 2 -2.40 -0.16 12.72
CA PRO A 2 -3.09 0.78 13.60
C PRO A 2 -4.61 0.67 13.56
N GLN A 3 -5.27 0.86 14.71
CA GLN A 3 -6.72 0.79 14.82
C GLN A 3 -7.45 1.80 13.92
N ILE A 4 -6.88 3.01 13.77
CA ILE A 4 -7.45 4.05 12.88
C ILE A 4 -7.57 3.62 11.42
N LEU A 5 -6.73 2.72 10.95
CA LEU A 5 -6.85 2.14 9.62
C LEU A 5 -7.92 1.04 9.59
N LYS A 6 -7.98 0.18 10.62
CA LYS A 6 -8.89 -0.98 10.68
C LYS A 6 -10.36 -0.60 10.63
N ILE A 7 -10.74 0.56 11.18
CA ILE A 7 -12.13 1.04 11.19
C ILE A 7 -12.60 1.59 9.83
N LYS A 8 -11.70 1.76 8.86
CA LYS A 8 -12.06 2.31 7.54
C LYS A 8 -12.53 1.20 6.60
N PRO A 9 -13.61 1.41 5.82
CA PRO A 9 -14.10 0.44 4.83
C PRO A 9 -13.28 0.53 3.53
N GLN A 10 -11.95 0.40 3.63
CA GLN A 10 -11.00 0.60 2.53
C GLN A 10 -10.14 -0.64 2.27
N PHE A 11 -10.54 -1.81 2.77
CA PHE A 11 -9.79 -3.05 2.60
C PHE A 11 -10.34 -3.92 1.47
N CYS A 12 -9.43 -4.61 0.81
CA CYS A 12 -9.70 -5.69 -0.12
C CYS A 12 -8.79 -6.87 0.18
N CYS A 13 -9.10 -8.02 -0.39
CA CYS A 13 -8.11 -9.08 -0.57
C CYS A 13 -7.51 -8.98 -1.97
N TRP A 14 -6.34 -9.55 -2.19
CA TRP A 14 -5.75 -9.59 -3.53
C TRP A 14 -5.17 -10.96 -3.84
N LYS A 15 -5.13 -11.28 -5.15
CA LYS A 15 -4.44 -12.45 -5.70
C LYS A 15 -3.47 -12.03 -6.77
N TYR A 16 -2.41 -12.84 -6.93
CA TYR A 16 -1.61 -12.75 -8.12
C TYR A 16 -2.34 -13.35 -9.31
N GLU A 17 -2.48 -12.59 -10.39
CA GLU A 17 -2.94 -13.08 -11.69
C GLU A 17 -1.88 -12.79 -12.74
N GLU A 18 -1.75 -13.69 -13.71
CA GLU A 18 -0.92 -13.44 -14.88
C GLU A 18 -1.72 -12.61 -15.89
N ARG A 19 -1.17 -11.47 -16.30
CA ARG A 19 -1.74 -10.60 -17.31
C ARG A 19 -0.64 -10.21 -18.31
N SER A 20 -0.83 -10.55 -19.58
CA SER A 20 0.14 -10.25 -20.64
C SER A 20 1.56 -10.68 -20.26
N GLY A 21 1.73 -11.89 -19.71
CA GLY A 21 3.01 -12.44 -19.29
C GLY A 21 3.60 -11.82 -18.01
N ARG A 22 2.83 -11.00 -17.28
CA ARG A 22 3.27 -10.37 -16.02
C ARG A 22 2.40 -10.77 -14.86
N LYS A 23 3.02 -11.12 -13.75
CA LYS A 23 2.36 -11.39 -12.49
C LYS A 23 1.89 -10.08 -11.86
N THR A 24 0.58 -9.91 -11.71
CA THR A 24 -0.05 -8.67 -11.24
C THR A 24 -0.94 -8.96 -10.04
N LYS A 25 -0.90 -8.11 -9.04
CA LYS A 25 -1.84 -8.16 -7.91
C LYS A 25 -3.20 -7.63 -8.35
N VAL A 26 -4.24 -8.45 -8.21
CA VAL A 26 -5.61 -8.08 -8.57
C VAL A 26 -6.46 -8.02 -7.31
N PRO A 27 -7.11 -6.86 -7.04
CA PRO A 27 -7.92 -6.70 -5.83
C PRO A 27 -9.30 -7.34 -5.98
N TYR A 28 -9.80 -7.88 -4.86
CA TYR A 28 -11.09 -8.54 -4.73
C TYR A 28 -11.85 -8.01 -3.52
N ASN A 29 -13.15 -7.85 -3.67
CA ASN A 29 -14.06 -7.59 -2.57
C ASN A 29 -14.12 -8.82 -1.67
N PRO A 30 -13.75 -8.72 -0.38
CA PRO A 30 -13.66 -9.88 0.50
C PRO A 30 -15.01 -10.54 0.82
N VAL A 31 -16.11 -9.80 0.66
CA VAL A 31 -17.47 -10.31 0.93
C VAL A 31 -18.07 -11.00 -0.28
N THR A 32 -17.98 -10.36 -1.45
CA THR A 32 -18.64 -10.88 -2.66
C THR A 32 -17.75 -11.77 -3.52
N GLY A 33 -16.44 -11.76 -3.32
CA GLY A 33 -15.46 -12.46 -4.14
C GLY A 33 -15.29 -11.88 -5.56
N LYS A 34 -15.99 -10.80 -5.89
CA LYS A 34 -15.85 -10.12 -7.18
C LYS A 34 -14.64 -9.17 -7.15
N ARG A 35 -14.11 -8.82 -8.31
CA ARG A 35 -13.00 -7.85 -8.40
C ARG A 35 -13.39 -6.52 -7.75
N ALA A 36 -12.52 -6.01 -6.90
CA ALA A 36 -12.64 -4.66 -6.36
C ALA A 36 -12.09 -3.65 -7.38
N LYS A 37 -12.70 -2.45 -7.41
CA LYS A 37 -12.35 -1.40 -8.36
C LYS A 37 -12.01 -0.11 -7.59
N PRO A 38 -10.78 0.43 -7.71
CA PRO A 38 -10.38 1.63 -6.98
C PRO A 38 -11.28 2.85 -7.18
N ASN A 39 -11.88 3.00 -8.37
CA ASN A 39 -12.85 4.05 -8.68
C ASN A 39 -14.27 3.76 -8.16
N GLN A 40 -14.51 2.59 -7.56
CA GLN A 40 -15.78 2.18 -6.97
C GLN A 40 -15.54 1.78 -5.51
N ARG A 41 -15.42 2.77 -4.62
CA ARG A 41 -15.06 2.57 -3.21
C ARG A 41 -15.92 1.56 -2.46
N GLY A 42 -17.21 1.44 -2.79
CA GLY A 42 -18.12 0.43 -2.21
C GLY A 42 -17.72 -1.03 -2.47
N THR A 43 -16.77 -1.26 -3.37
CA THR A 43 -16.20 -2.61 -3.59
C THR A 43 -15.13 -3.01 -2.57
N PHE A 44 -14.69 -2.06 -1.73
CA PHE A 44 -13.81 -2.29 -0.58
C PHE A 44 -14.66 -2.43 0.69
N LYS A 45 -14.15 -3.13 1.70
CA LYS A 45 -14.85 -3.48 2.93
C LYS A 45 -13.98 -3.18 4.15
N ASP A 46 -14.51 -3.44 5.33
CA ASP A 46 -13.79 -3.33 6.60
C ASP A 46 -12.67 -4.38 6.72
N PHE A 47 -11.78 -4.14 7.67
CA PHE A 47 -10.63 -5.02 7.92
C PHE A 47 -11.05 -6.43 8.35
N SER A 48 -12.10 -6.55 9.16
CA SER A 48 -12.56 -7.85 9.67
C SER A 48 -13.08 -8.75 8.54
N SER A 49 -13.79 -8.18 7.57
CA SER A 49 -14.21 -8.89 6.35
C SER A 49 -13.02 -9.39 5.53
N ALA A 50 -11.97 -8.57 5.40
CA ALA A 50 -10.76 -8.98 4.69
C ALA A 50 -10.01 -10.11 5.41
N VAL A 51 -9.90 -10.02 6.75
CA VAL A 51 -9.29 -11.09 7.57
C VAL A 51 -10.07 -12.38 7.48
N ALA A 52 -11.41 -12.33 7.55
CA ALA A 52 -12.24 -13.52 7.44
C ALA A 52 -12.10 -14.24 6.09
N ALA A 53 -11.81 -13.51 5.02
CA ALA A 53 -11.68 -14.06 3.67
C ALA A 53 -10.25 -14.46 3.29
N ILE A 54 -9.23 -14.10 4.08
CA ILE A 54 -7.82 -14.14 3.67
C ILE A 54 -7.33 -15.52 3.22
N SER A 55 -7.89 -16.60 3.77
CA SER A 55 -7.48 -17.97 3.42
C SER A 55 -7.65 -18.31 1.92
N LYS A 56 -8.45 -17.52 1.20
CA LYS A 56 -8.71 -17.69 -0.25
C LYS A 56 -7.85 -16.78 -1.12
N TYR A 57 -6.97 -15.97 -0.53
CA TYR A 57 -6.24 -14.90 -1.22
C TYR A 57 -4.76 -14.88 -0.82
N ASP A 58 -3.95 -14.15 -1.57
CA ASP A 58 -2.51 -14.03 -1.33
C ASP A 58 -2.16 -12.90 -0.36
N GLY A 59 -3.12 -11.99 -0.08
CA GLY A 59 -2.92 -10.93 0.89
C GLY A 59 -4.08 -9.95 1.01
N ILE A 60 -3.94 -9.02 1.94
CA ILE A 60 -4.87 -7.93 2.19
C ILE A 60 -4.29 -6.65 1.60
N GLY A 61 -5.12 -5.85 0.95
CA GLY A 61 -4.78 -4.54 0.41
C GLY A 61 -5.62 -3.44 1.05
N PHE A 62 -5.08 -2.25 1.08
CA PHE A 62 -5.75 -1.04 1.56
C PHE A 62 -5.87 -0.01 0.42
N LEU A 63 -7.08 0.50 0.20
CA LEU A 63 -7.32 1.58 -0.75
C LEU A 63 -6.94 2.91 -0.12
N VAL A 64 -5.85 3.51 -0.59
CA VAL A 64 -5.36 4.80 -0.12
C VAL A 64 -6.34 5.93 -0.45
N GLY A 65 -6.40 6.93 0.40
CA GLY A 65 -7.29 8.08 0.29
C GLY A 65 -8.09 8.34 1.58
N ASN A 66 -9.06 9.26 1.55
CA ASN A 66 -9.80 9.71 2.75
C ASN A 66 -8.83 10.16 3.86
N ASP A 67 -7.98 11.13 3.57
CA ASP A 67 -6.94 11.69 4.45
C ASP A 67 -5.80 10.73 4.82
N ILE A 68 -5.82 9.50 4.32
CA ILE A 68 -4.69 8.58 4.49
C ILE A 68 -3.81 8.65 3.24
N CYS A 69 -2.56 9.00 3.46
CA CYS A 69 -1.51 9.00 2.45
C CYS A 69 -0.51 7.89 2.75
N VAL A 70 0.14 7.40 1.71
CA VAL A 70 1.18 6.38 1.81
C VAL A 70 2.38 6.81 0.99
N ILE A 71 3.56 6.75 1.60
CA ILE A 71 4.82 6.77 0.87
C ILE A 71 5.20 5.32 0.59
N ASP A 72 5.43 5.01 -0.66
CA ASP A 72 5.90 3.72 -1.13
C ASP A 72 7.38 3.84 -1.52
N LEU A 73 8.25 3.22 -0.73
CA LEU A 73 9.69 3.18 -0.96
C LEU A 73 10.06 1.83 -1.55
N ASP A 74 10.19 1.78 -2.87
CA ASP A 74 10.63 0.57 -3.57
C ASP A 74 12.14 0.39 -3.47
N ASP A 75 12.58 -0.89 -3.37
CA ASP A 75 14.01 -1.27 -3.37
C ASP A 75 14.86 -0.42 -2.41
N CYS A 76 14.35 -0.19 -1.20
CA CYS A 76 14.93 0.73 -0.25
C CYS A 76 15.98 0.11 0.68
N PHE A 77 16.26 -1.18 0.58
CA PHE A 77 17.29 -1.86 1.35
C PHE A 77 18.51 -2.21 0.49
N ASP A 78 19.68 -2.18 1.09
CA ASP A 78 20.92 -2.66 0.47
C ASP A 78 21.06 -4.19 0.62
N SER A 79 22.15 -4.75 0.10
CA SER A 79 22.45 -6.19 0.17
C SER A 79 22.63 -6.73 1.60
N SER A 80 22.89 -5.87 2.58
CA SER A 80 23.00 -6.23 4.00
C SER A 80 21.68 -6.11 4.76
N GLY A 81 20.59 -5.67 4.09
CA GLY A 81 19.29 -5.45 4.71
C GLY A 81 19.16 -4.10 5.43
N LYS A 82 20.12 -3.18 5.25
CA LYS A 82 20.06 -1.82 5.79
C LYS A 82 19.36 -0.89 4.83
N LEU A 83 18.70 0.14 5.38
CA LEU A 83 18.10 1.21 4.57
C LEU A 83 19.19 1.94 3.77
N LYS A 84 18.92 2.16 2.50
CA LYS A 84 19.72 3.04 1.65
C LYS A 84 19.64 4.49 2.18
N PRO A 85 20.67 5.35 1.97
CA PRO A 85 20.73 6.67 2.61
C PRO A 85 19.48 7.54 2.40
N VAL A 86 18.93 7.57 1.19
CA VAL A 86 17.71 8.35 0.90
C VAL A 86 16.51 7.81 1.63
N ALA A 87 16.36 6.49 1.71
CA ALA A 87 15.28 5.84 2.45
C ALA A 87 15.39 6.12 3.97
N GLN A 88 16.61 6.13 4.50
CA GLN A 88 16.89 6.49 5.90
C GLN A 88 16.38 7.89 6.23
N ILE A 89 16.66 8.88 5.38
CA ILE A 89 16.18 10.26 5.55
C ILE A 89 14.65 10.32 5.60
N VAL A 90 13.97 9.60 4.71
CA VAL A 90 12.51 9.57 4.66
C VAL A 90 11.95 8.89 5.92
N VAL A 91 12.49 7.75 6.32
CA VAL A 91 12.05 7.03 7.52
C VAL A 91 12.21 7.88 8.78
N GLU A 92 13.33 8.61 8.91
CA GLU A 92 13.57 9.54 10.02
C GLU A 92 12.57 10.70 10.03
N ALA A 93 12.30 11.29 8.85
CA ALA A 93 11.33 12.40 8.73
C ALA A 93 9.89 11.97 9.10
N PHE A 94 9.55 10.72 8.92
CA PHE A 94 8.23 10.14 9.27
C PHE A 94 8.28 9.24 10.50
N SER A 95 9.27 9.46 11.39
CA SER A 95 9.36 8.72 12.66
C SER A 95 8.06 8.90 13.47
N GLY A 96 7.55 7.80 14.04
CA GLY A 96 6.26 7.77 14.73
C GLY A 96 5.05 7.47 13.83
N CYS A 97 5.20 7.49 12.49
CA CYS A 97 4.20 6.97 11.58
C CYS A 97 4.22 5.44 11.52
N TYR A 98 3.07 4.84 11.18
CA TYR A 98 3.01 3.40 10.93
C TYR A 98 3.78 3.04 9.66
N MET A 99 4.66 2.07 9.77
CA MET A 99 5.45 1.56 8.66
C MET A 99 5.33 0.04 8.57
N GLU A 100 5.34 -0.48 7.36
CA GLU A 100 5.36 -1.91 7.09
C GLU A 100 6.24 -2.24 5.89
N HIS A 101 6.78 -3.45 5.86
CA HIS A 101 7.47 -3.95 4.67
C HIS A 101 6.46 -4.16 3.52
N SER A 102 6.89 -3.85 2.30
CA SER A 102 6.14 -4.25 1.13
C SER A 102 6.07 -5.79 1.05
N PRO A 103 5.06 -6.37 0.37
CA PRO A 103 4.95 -7.83 0.26
C PRO A 103 6.14 -8.54 -0.38
N SER A 104 6.96 -7.82 -1.15
CA SER A 104 8.22 -8.34 -1.70
C SER A 104 9.34 -8.40 -0.67
N GLY A 105 9.20 -7.73 0.47
CA GLY A 105 10.24 -7.55 1.48
C GLY A 105 11.35 -6.56 1.09
N LYS A 106 11.30 -5.99 -0.12
CA LYS A 106 12.36 -5.08 -0.64
C LYS A 106 12.06 -3.61 -0.46
N GLY A 107 10.84 -3.27 -0.07
CA GLY A 107 10.37 -1.90 0.10
C GLY A 107 9.67 -1.66 1.43
N LEU A 108 9.30 -0.41 1.67
CA LEU A 108 8.53 0.04 2.83
C LEU A 108 7.32 0.87 2.38
N HIS A 109 6.22 0.70 3.08
CA HIS A 109 5.07 1.59 3.03
C HIS A 109 5.03 2.40 4.33
N ILE A 110 4.93 3.72 4.22
CA ILE A 110 4.79 4.62 5.37
C ILE A 110 3.43 5.28 5.29
N PHE A 111 2.57 5.05 6.29
CA PHE A 111 1.22 5.57 6.34
C PHE A 111 1.17 6.81 7.22
N PHE A 112 0.58 7.89 6.70
CA PHE A 112 0.38 9.12 7.45
C PHE A 112 -0.96 9.76 7.10
N LYS A 113 -1.44 10.66 7.97
CA LYS A 113 -2.66 11.41 7.74
C LYS A 113 -2.33 12.81 7.23
N ALA A 114 -2.97 13.22 6.14
CA ALA A 114 -2.85 14.58 5.60
C ALA A 114 -4.22 15.05 5.10
N THR A 115 -4.85 15.92 5.88
CA THR A 115 -6.15 16.50 5.54
C THR A 115 -5.99 17.55 4.45
N GLY A 116 -6.84 17.49 3.42
CA GLY A 116 -6.84 18.45 2.31
C GLY A 116 -5.64 18.34 1.37
N PHE A 117 -4.88 17.23 1.45
CA PHE A 117 -3.75 16.98 0.56
C PHE A 117 -4.24 16.60 -0.84
N ASN A 118 -3.83 17.37 -1.85
CA ASN A 118 -4.08 17.08 -3.25
C ASN A 118 -2.85 16.40 -3.85
N PHE A 119 -3.00 15.13 -4.20
CA PHE A 119 -1.95 14.38 -4.86
C PHE A 119 -1.72 14.89 -6.28
N ASP A 120 -0.49 15.29 -6.56
CA ASP A 120 -0.04 15.67 -7.90
C ASP A 120 1.08 14.73 -8.33
N LYS A 121 0.78 13.81 -9.23
CA LYS A 121 1.72 12.80 -9.72
C LYS A 121 3.00 13.42 -10.30
N THR A 122 2.92 14.61 -10.87
CA THR A 122 4.10 15.29 -11.45
C THR A 122 5.09 15.76 -10.41
N LYS A 123 4.63 15.98 -9.19
CA LYS A 123 5.44 16.45 -8.05
C LYS A 123 5.88 15.33 -7.12
N TYR A 124 4.99 14.35 -6.89
CA TYR A 124 5.16 13.36 -5.83
C TYR A 124 5.50 11.95 -6.33
N TYR A 125 5.47 11.73 -7.63
CA TYR A 125 5.99 10.50 -8.22
C TYR A 125 7.43 10.73 -8.66
N ILE A 126 8.38 10.13 -7.94
CA ILE A 126 9.80 10.21 -8.25
C ILE A 126 10.27 8.83 -8.68
N ASN A 127 10.52 8.66 -9.97
CA ASN A 127 11.14 7.44 -10.51
C ASN A 127 12.65 7.68 -10.67
N ASN A 128 13.42 7.22 -9.70
CA ASN A 128 14.86 7.13 -9.81
C ASN A 128 15.21 5.66 -10.05
N ARG A 129 16.03 5.33 -11.03
CA ARG A 129 16.44 3.95 -11.34
C ARG A 129 17.00 3.18 -10.13
N LYS A 130 17.33 3.87 -9.05
CA LYS A 130 17.83 3.31 -7.78
C LYS A 130 16.80 3.31 -6.65
N LEU A 131 15.77 4.12 -6.73
CA LEU A 131 14.73 4.26 -5.70
C LEU A 131 13.47 4.86 -6.32
N VAL A 132 12.33 4.26 -6.08
CA VAL A 132 11.03 4.77 -6.54
C VAL A 132 10.25 5.27 -5.33
N PHE A 133 9.81 6.53 -5.38
CA PHE A 133 8.93 7.12 -4.38
C PHE A 133 7.54 7.29 -5.00
N ASN A 134 6.54 6.71 -4.39
CA ASN A 134 5.13 6.96 -4.71
C ASN A 134 4.44 7.53 -3.48
N ILE A 135 3.82 8.69 -3.63
CA ILE A 135 2.87 9.21 -2.66
C ILE A 135 1.49 9.07 -3.29
N ASN A 136 0.71 8.13 -2.81
CA ASN A 136 -0.65 7.85 -3.26
C ASN A 136 -1.68 8.39 -2.27
#